data_bfa7279b98eda71027d12acce6115ae4
#
_entry.id   bfa7279b98eda71027d12acce6115ae4
#
_cell.length_a   1.000
_cell.length_b   1.000
_cell.length_c   1.000
_cell.angle_alpha   90.00
_cell.angle_beta   90.00
_cell.angle_gamma   90.00
#
_symmetry.space_group_name_H-M   'P 1'
#
loop_
_entity.id
_entity.type
_entity.pdbx_description
1 polymer ?
#
loop_
_entity_poly.entity_id
_entity_poly.type
_entity_poly.pdbx_seq_one_letter_code
_entity_poly.pdbx_strand_id
1 'polypeptide(L)'
;MADEIDRWDPEPVYLQLAAILRGQIERGELVPRQPLPSESYLTGQYGVSRGTARRAVEVLRNEGLVRTIPQRGSYVSEPGKN
;
A
#
# COMPACT_ATOMS: atom_id res chain seq x y z
N MET A 1 0.14 -17.64 -0.75
CA MET A 1 -0.71 -16.47 -0.66
C MET A 1 -0.43 -15.54 -1.80
N ALA A 2 -1.40 -15.29 -2.62
CA ALA A 2 -1.18 -14.50 -3.82
C ALA A 2 -1.22 -13.01 -3.52
N ASP A 3 -0.27 -12.26 -4.09
CA ASP A 3 -0.32 -10.81 -4.07
C ASP A 3 -1.08 -10.35 -5.30
N GLU A 4 -2.33 -10.78 -5.39
CA GLU A 4 -3.18 -10.50 -6.54
C GLU A 4 -4.54 -10.00 -6.08
N ILE A 5 -5.09 -9.11 -6.89
CA ILE A 5 -6.45 -8.64 -6.66
C ILE A 5 -7.42 -9.70 -7.18
N ASP A 6 -8.37 -10.09 -6.32
CA ASP A 6 -9.40 -11.05 -6.68
C ASP A 6 -10.69 -10.27 -6.93
N ARG A 7 -11.06 -10.15 -8.20
CA ARG A 7 -12.24 -9.37 -8.59
C ARG A 7 -13.54 -10.06 -8.23
N TRP A 8 -13.49 -11.35 -7.94
CA TRP A 8 -14.67 -12.11 -7.54
C TRP A 8 -14.93 -12.04 -6.05
N ASP A 9 -13.92 -11.61 -5.28
CA ASP A 9 -14.06 -11.48 -3.83
C ASP A 9 -14.93 -10.27 -3.52
N PRO A 10 -15.92 -10.40 -2.62
CA PRO A 10 -16.76 -9.24 -2.25
C PRO A 10 -16.00 -8.13 -1.53
N GLU A 11 -14.79 -8.40 -1.04
CA GLU A 11 -14.03 -7.36 -0.37
C GLU A 11 -13.63 -6.28 -1.36
N PRO A 12 -13.82 -4.99 -1.02
CA PRO A 12 -13.44 -3.90 -1.91
C PRO A 12 -11.98 -3.99 -2.34
N VAL A 13 -11.74 -3.64 -3.60
CA VAL A 13 -10.41 -3.79 -4.19
C VAL A 13 -9.36 -2.98 -3.43
N TYR A 14 -9.70 -1.78 -2.95
CA TYR A 14 -8.71 -0.99 -2.24
C TYR A 14 -8.28 -1.63 -0.92
N LEU A 15 -9.17 -2.39 -0.28
CA LEU A 15 -8.80 -3.11 0.93
C LEU A 15 -7.93 -4.32 0.61
N GLN A 16 -8.20 -4.97 -0.52
CA GLN A 16 -7.33 -6.06 -0.95
C GLN A 16 -5.92 -5.55 -1.25
N LEU A 17 -5.82 -4.42 -1.93
CA LEU A 17 -4.52 -3.85 -2.24
C LEU A 17 -3.79 -3.43 -0.96
N ALA A 18 -4.51 -2.84 0.00
CA ALA A 18 -3.91 -2.49 1.27
C ALA A 18 -3.35 -3.74 1.97
N ALA A 19 -4.10 -4.86 1.92
CA ALA A 19 -3.65 -6.10 2.53
C ALA A 19 -2.39 -6.64 1.85
N ILE A 20 -2.30 -6.53 0.53
CA ILE A 20 -1.12 -6.95 -0.20
C ILE A 20 0.09 -6.14 0.24
N LEU A 21 -0.04 -4.82 0.28
CA LEU A 21 1.06 -3.95 0.66
C LEU A 21 1.44 -4.15 2.13
N ARG A 22 0.45 -4.35 3.00
CA ARG A 22 0.71 -4.63 4.41
C ARG A 22 1.53 -5.91 4.54
N GLY A 23 1.18 -6.94 3.78
CA GLY A 23 1.93 -8.19 3.79
C GLY A 23 3.38 -7.99 3.35
N GLN A 24 3.60 -7.16 2.34
CA GLN A 24 4.96 -6.88 1.88
C GLN A 24 5.77 -6.16 2.94
N ILE A 25 5.15 -5.27 3.69
CA ILE A 25 5.82 -4.60 4.80
C ILE A 25 6.14 -5.61 5.91
N GLU A 26 5.18 -6.46 6.23
CA GLU A 26 5.35 -7.44 7.30
C GLU A 26 6.40 -8.47 6.98
N ARG A 27 6.53 -8.85 5.71
CA ARG A 27 7.52 -9.83 5.29
C ARG A 27 8.90 -9.21 5.04
N GLY A 28 9.03 -7.90 5.17
CA GLY A 28 10.30 -7.24 4.94
C GLY A 28 10.63 -6.98 3.49
N GLU A 29 9.64 -7.16 2.59
CA GLU A 29 9.84 -6.84 1.17
C GLU A 29 9.84 -5.33 0.94
N LEU A 30 9.09 -4.61 1.77
CA LEU A 30 9.13 -3.16 1.83
C LEU A 30 9.66 -2.81 3.20
N VAL A 31 10.84 -2.26 3.27
CA VAL A 31 11.52 -2.04 4.54
C VAL A 31 11.30 -0.63 5.05
N PRO A 32 11.48 -0.39 6.35
CA PRO A 32 11.30 0.96 6.92
C PRO A 32 12.11 2.00 6.16
N ARG A 33 11.49 3.17 5.99
CA ARG A 33 12.03 4.34 5.30
C ARG A 33 12.08 4.19 3.77
N GLN A 34 11.73 3.02 3.26
CA GLN A 34 11.68 2.82 1.82
C GLN A 34 10.43 3.50 1.27
N PRO A 35 10.53 4.16 0.12
CA PRO A 35 9.32 4.70 -0.51
C PRO A 35 8.42 3.57 -0.98
N LEU A 36 7.12 3.80 -0.86
CA LEU A 36 6.15 2.88 -1.44
C LEU A 36 6.22 2.96 -2.97
N PRO A 37 5.78 1.90 -3.65
CA PRO A 37 5.61 1.99 -5.09
C PRO A 37 4.69 3.15 -5.44
N SER A 38 4.95 3.80 -6.58
CA SER A 38 4.16 4.95 -7.01
C SER A 38 2.73 4.54 -7.36
N GLU A 39 1.83 5.52 -7.40
CA GLU A 39 0.47 5.25 -7.88
C GLU A 39 0.49 4.66 -9.28
N SER A 40 1.34 5.19 -10.15
CA SER A 40 1.43 4.67 -11.52
C SER A 40 1.85 3.20 -11.54
N TYR A 41 2.82 2.85 -10.70
CA TYR A 41 3.23 1.45 -10.61
C TYR A 41 2.09 0.58 -10.11
N LEU A 42 1.40 1.04 -9.07
CA LEU A 42 0.31 0.25 -8.49
C LEU A 42 -0.84 0.07 -9.47
N THR A 43 -1.19 1.13 -10.21
CA THR A 43 -2.26 1.00 -11.19
C THR A 43 -1.87 0.03 -12.30
N GLY A 44 -0.64 0.06 -12.75
CA GLY A 44 -0.18 -0.84 -13.80
C GLY A 44 -0.03 -2.27 -13.32
N GLN A 45 0.53 -2.44 -12.13
CA GLN A 45 0.81 -3.78 -11.60
C GLN A 45 -0.47 -4.52 -11.22
N TYR A 46 -1.43 -3.83 -10.62
CA TYR A 46 -2.62 -4.47 -10.08
C TYR A 46 -3.89 -4.18 -10.87
N GLY A 47 -3.79 -3.36 -11.92
CA GLY A 47 -4.96 -3.07 -12.73
C GLY A 47 -6.03 -2.28 -12.00
N VAL A 48 -5.65 -1.38 -11.13
CA VAL A 48 -6.59 -0.60 -10.34
C VAL A 48 -6.54 0.87 -10.75
N SER A 49 -7.57 1.63 -10.39
CA SER A 49 -7.59 3.05 -10.66
C SER A 49 -6.64 3.79 -9.70
N ARG A 50 -6.29 5.03 -10.07
CA ARG A 50 -5.47 5.85 -9.19
C ARG A 50 -6.17 6.10 -7.86
N GLY A 51 -7.48 6.31 -7.89
CA GLY A 51 -8.25 6.50 -6.67
C GLY A 51 -8.19 5.30 -5.76
N THR A 52 -8.29 4.11 -6.33
CA THR A 52 -8.18 2.88 -5.57
C THR A 52 -6.80 2.74 -4.94
N ALA A 53 -5.75 3.00 -5.73
CA ALA A 53 -4.39 2.93 -5.21
C ALA A 53 -4.19 3.93 -4.06
N ARG A 54 -4.70 5.14 -4.23
CA ARG A 54 -4.58 6.19 -3.22
C ARG A 54 -5.30 5.81 -1.93
N ARG A 55 -6.51 5.22 -2.06
CA ARG A 55 -7.26 4.79 -0.88
C ARG A 55 -6.55 3.66 -0.14
N ALA A 56 -5.92 2.75 -0.86
CA ALA A 56 -5.17 1.67 -0.23
C ALA A 56 -4.03 2.23 0.61
N VAL A 57 -3.30 3.19 0.07
CA VAL A 57 -2.20 3.82 0.81
C VAL A 57 -2.73 4.57 2.02
N GLU A 58 -3.90 5.21 1.88
CA GLU A 58 -4.52 5.91 2.99
C GLU A 58 -4.85 4.96 4.14
N VAL A 59 -5.33 3.76 3.83
CA VAL A 59 -5.59 2.75 4.86
C VAL A 59 -4.32 2.45 5.64
N LEU A 60 -3.21 2.24 4.93
CA LEU A 60 -1.94 1.94 5.60
C LEU A 60 -1.45 3.12 6.43
N ARG A 61 -1.66 4.33 5.94
CA ARG A 61 -1.27 5.53 6.69
C ARG A 61 -2.07 5.62 7.99
N ASN A 62 -3.36 5.33 7.94
CA ASN A 62 -4.20 5.35 9.11
C ASN A 62 -3.83 4.26 10.11
N GLU A 63 -3.22 3.19 9.64
CA GLU A 63 -2.72 2.11 10.50
C GLU A 63 -1.33 2.40 11.05
N GLY A 64 -0.71 3.50 10.63
CA GLY A 64 0.63 3.84 11.09
C GLY A 64 1.76 3.11 10.39
N LEU A 65 1.45 2.35 9.34
CA LEU A 65 2.47 1.59 8.62
C LEU A 65 3.19 2.42 7.55
N VAL A 66 2.58 3.53 7.15
CA VAL A 66 3.08 4.40 6.10
C VAL A 66 2.90 5.83 6.54
N ARG A 67 3.85 6.68 6.17
CA ARG A 67 3.72 8.12 6.41
C ARG A 67 3.89 8.84 5.09
N THR A 68 3.17 9.94 4.92
CA THR A 68 3.26 10.76 3.73
C THR A 68 4.04 12.03 4.06
N ILE A 69 5.03 12.31 3.23
CA ILE A 69 5.85 13.51 3.39
C ILE A 69 5.51 14.44 2.23
N PRO A 70 5.04 15.65 2.52
CA PRO A 70 4.64 16.57 1.45
C PRO A 70 5.73 16.71 0.39
N GLN A 71 5.31 16.61 -0.87
CA GLN A 71 6.18 16.78 -2.04
C GLN A 71 7.23 15.68 -2.21
N ARG A 72 7.23 14.67 -1.32
CA ARG A 72 8.17 13.56 -1.43
C ARG A 72 7.51 12.21 -1.64
N GLY A 73 6.26 12.07 -1.17
CA GLY A 73 5.52 10.84 -1.36
C GLY A 73 5.32 10.08 -0.07
N SER A 74 5.00 8.81 -0.20
CA SER A 74 4.69 7.96 0.95
C SER A 74 5.82 6.98 1.19
N TYR A 75 6.14 6.77 2.47
CA TYR A 75 7.27 5.95 2.88
C TYR A 75 6.83 5.00 3.97
N VAL A 76 7.48 3.83 4.01
CA VAL A 76 7.24 2.86 5.07
C VAL A 76 7.70 3.45 6.39
N SER A 77 6.86 3.38 7.42
CA SER A 77 7.16 3.91 8.73
C SER A 77 8.22 3.07 9.43
N GLU A 78 9.00 3.72 10.29
CA GLU A 78 9.96 3.00 11.11
C GLU A 78 9.25 2.43 12.33
N PRO A 79 9.57 1.18 12.71
CA PRO A 79 8.96 0.61 13.92
C PRO A 79 9.26 1.47 15.13
N GLY A 80 8.22 1.69 15.96
CA GLY A 80 8.38 2.44 17.18
C GLY A 80 8.44 3.93 17.00
N LYS A 81 8.26 4.41 15.79
CA LYS A 81 8.24 5.85 15.50
C LYS A 81 6.89 6.25 14.96
N ASN A 82 6.08 6.81 15.79
CA ASN A 82 4.74 7.24 15.38
C ASN A 82 4.45 8.62 15.83
#